data_2d564aae5d17425260968648d5ee0e9a
#
_entry.id   2d564aae5d17425260968648d5ee0e9a
#
_cell.length_a   1.000
_cell.length_b   1.000
_cell.length_c   1.000
_cell.angle_alpha   90.00
_cell.angle_beta   90.00
_cell.angle_gamma   90.00
#
_symmetry.space_group_name_H-M   'P 1'
#
loop_
_entity.id
_entity.type
_entity.pdbx_description
1 polymer ?
#
loop_
_entity_poly.entity_id
_entity_poly.type
_entity_poly.pdbx_seq_one_letter_code
_entity_poly.pdbx_strand_id
1 'polypeptide(L)'
;MQSKIVTVLSFVAAVSAHGKVTSPTPRVAGDAFKEACGTTMWNTEQSDPYGNIQGLAQQAGSSLDASKCELALCKGYKFADNTNIQSYSPGETVNFKVEIRAPHTGVANVSVVDTTSNSVIGEPLISFTNYASTKTGIAANNTAFSVTLPDSLPSNCGTAGNCVLQWWWDSAEAGQTYMSCVDFTSGSGSGSGSSGSTTPAASAAPTTLATVATPSATPSTPASGNSGASDESAATPSATPSAPASSCNKRRSSKRALRKRF
;
A
#
# COMPACT_ATOMS: atom_id res chain seq x y z
N MET A 1 4.71 -38.70 -43.89
CA MET A 1 4.08 -38.48 -42.60
C MET A 1 4.67 -37.16 -42.04
N GLN A 2 3.88 -36.07 -42.08
CA GLN A 2 4.36 -34.75 -41.57
C GLN A 2 3.89 -34.61 -40.13
N SER A 3 4.83 -34.60 -39.20
CA SER A 3 4.59 -34.35 -37.78
C SER A 3 4.35 -32.84 -37.54
N LYS A 4 3.14 -32.47 -37.11
CA LYS A 4 2.80 -31.09 -36.72
C LYS A 4 3.27 -30.87 -35.28
N ILE A 5 4.34 -30.10 -35.12
CA ILE A 5 4.79 -29.64 -33.79
C ILE A 5 3.84 -28.52 -33.35
N VAL A 6 3.03 -28.78 -32.35
CA VAL A 6 2.21 -27.75 -31.69
C VAL A 6 3.08 -27.12 -30.61
N THR A 7 3.54 -25.91 -30.86
CA THR A 7 4.23 -25.10 -29.85
C THR A 7 3.18 -24.45 -28.94
N VAL A 8 3.06 -24.94 -27.73
CA VAL A 8 2.22 -24.32 -26.67
C VAL A 8 3.01 -23.12 -26.12
N LEU A 9 2.60 -21.91 -26.48
CA LEU A 9 3.09 -20.68 -25.86
C LEU A 9 2.42 -20.57 -24.48
N SER A 10 3.15 -20.89 -23.42
CA SER A 10 2.72 -20.59 -22.05
C SER A 10 2.87 -19.10 -21.82
N PHE A 11 1.76 -18.36 -21.80
CA PHE A 11 1.73 -16.99 -21.28
C PHE A 11 1.88 -17.06 -19.76
N VAL A 12 3.06 -16.74 -19.26
CA VAL A 12 3.24 -16.42 -17.85
C VAL A 12 2.62 -15.04 -17.67
N ALA A 13 1.40 -14.98 -17.13
CA ALA A 13 0.84 -13.73 -16.65
C ALA A 13 1.74 -13.26 -15.51
N ALA A 14 2.51 -12.20 -15.74
CA ALA A 14 3.20 -11.51 -14.67
C ALA A 14 2.13 -10.94 -13.74
N VAL A 15 1.87 -11.60 -12.62
CA VAL A 15 1.02 -11.07 -11.55
C VAL A 15 1.83 -9.95 -10.90
N SER A 16 1.59 -8.73 -11.33
CA SER A 16 2.22 -7.55 -10.75
C SER A 16 1.48 -7.25 -9.44
N ALA A 17 2.17 -7.28 -8.31
CA ALA A 17 1.63 -6.79 -7.04
C ALA A 17 1.40 -5.28 -7.13
N HIS A 18 0.37 -4.80 -6.47
CA HIS A 18 0.01 -3.40 -6.51
C HIS A 18 -0.54 -2.98 -5.15
N GLY A 19 0.05 -1.95 -4.56
CA GLY A 19 -0.40 -1.40 -3.29
C GLY A 19 0.01 0.04 -3.08
N LYS A 20 -0.84 0.81 -2.40
CA LYS A 20 -0.53 2.18 -1.96
C LYS A 20 -1.35 2.59 -0.75
N VAL A 21 -0.88 3.57 -0.01
CA VAL A 21 -1.67 4.27 1.01
C VAL A 21 -2.79 5.06 0.33
N THR A 22 -4.00 4.98 0.90
CA THR A 22 -5.16 5.75 0.47
C THR A 22 -5.62 6.76 1.51
N SER A 23 -5.23 6.56 2.78
CA SER A 23 -5.46 7.50 3.88
C SER A 23 -4.35 7.37 4.93
N PRO A 24 -3.80 8.47 5.46
CA PRO A 24 -4.00 9.84 4.99
C PRO A 24 -3.58 10.02 3.54
N THR A 25 -4.01 11.09 2.88
CA THR A 25 -3.73 11.32 1.45
C THR A 25 -2.23 11.43 1.21
N PRO A 26 -1.63 10.51 0.42
CA PRO A 26 -0.20 10.52 0.13
C PRO A 26 0.14 11.47 -1.02
N ARG A 27 1.46 11.69 -1.25
CA ARG A 27 1.96 12.33 -2.47
C ARG A 27 1.48 11.60 -3.72
N VAL A 28 1.33 12.36 -4.79
CA VAL A 28 0.99 11.87 -6.13
C VAL A 28 2.01 12.35 -7.16
N ALA A 29 2.05 11.69 -8.32
CA ALA A 29 2.90 12.12 -9.44
C ALA A 29 2.23 13.28 -10.18
N GLY A 30 2.77 14.48 -10.03
CA GLY A 30 2.36 15.68 -10.75
C GLY A 30 3.40 16.18 -11.75
N ASP A 31 3.36 17.48 -12.04
CA ASP A 31 4.24 18.09 -13.04
C ASP A 31 5.71 18.13 -12.60
N ALA A 32 5.98 18.36 -11.31
CA ALA A 32 7.35 18.35 -10.78
C ALA A 32 7.95 16.92 -10.81
N PHE A 33 7.14 15.88 -10.59
CA PHE A 33 7.57 14.51 -10.82
C PHE A 33 7.87 14.27 -12.29
N LYS A 34 7.01 14.73 -13.20
CA LYS A 34 7.20 14.61 -14.65
C LYS A 34 8.49 15.28 -15.12
N GLU A 35 8.78 16.47 -14.61
CA GLU A 35 10.02 17.21 -14.90
C GLU A 35 11.25 16.44 -14.39
N ALA A 36 11.20 15.91 -13.17
CA ALA A 36 12.33 15.23 -12.54
C ALA A 36 12.56 13.81 -13.06
N CYS A 37 11.48 13.06 -13.29
CA CYS A 37 11.51 11.63 -13.59
C CYS A 37 11.18 11.28 -15.06
N GLY A 38 10.70 12.27 -15.81
CA GLY A 38 10.39 12.10 -17.24
C GLY A 38 8.96 11.66 -17.53
N THR A 39 8.54 11.95 -18.76
CA THR A 39 7.16 11.72 -19.22
C THR A 39 6.76 10.25 -19.19
N THR A 40 7.66 9.32 -19.49
CA THR A 40 7.37 7.87 -19.51
C THR A 40 6.95 7.39 -18.11
N MET A 41 7.73 7.73 -17.08
CA MET A 41 7.40 7.36 -15.70
C MET A 41 6.14 8.06 -15.23
N TRP A 42 5.95 9.33 -15.59
CA TRP A 42 4.74 10.07 -15.26
C TRP A 42 3.49 9.41 -15.88
N ASN A 43 3.52 9.03 -17.16
CA ASN A 43 2.42 8.32 -17.80
C ASN A 43 2.12 6.97 -17.12
N THR A 44 3.16 6.25 -16.69
CA THR A 44 3.01 4.99 -15.93
C THR A 44 2.27 5.24 -14.63
N GLU A 45 2.67 6.26 -13.85
CA GLU A 45 2.03 6.60 -12.58
C GLU A 45 0.61 7.17 -12.73
N GLN A 46 0.31 7.87 -13.84
CA GLN A 46 -1.06 8.29 -14.14
C GLN A 46 -1.98 7.10 -14.44
N SER A 47 -1.46 6.06 -15.06
CA SER A 47 -2.24 4.86 -15.40
C SER A 47 -2.32 3.86 -14.23
N ASP A 48 -1.25 3.72 -13.46
CA ASP A 48 -1.17 2.79 -12.33
C ASP A 48 -0.28 3.30 -11.19
N PRO A 49 -0.82 4.09 -10.27
CA PRO A 49 -0.08 4.61 -9.12
C PRO A 49 0.23 3.54 -8.04
N TYR A 50 -0.22 2.30 -8.22
CA TYR A 50 -0.03 1.19 -7.29
C TYR A 50 1.25 0.39 -7.57
N GLY A 51 1.90 0.64 -8.71
CA GLY A 51 3.08 -0.10 -9.17
C GLY A 51 4.30 0.05 -8.26
N ASN A 52 5.28 -0.85 -8.45
CA ASN A 52 6.52 -0.89 -7.68
C ASN A 52 7.61 0.02 -8.27
N ILE A 53 8.63 0.35 -7.46
CA ILE A 53 9.73 1.24 -7.87
C ILE A 53 10.65 0.60 -8.91
N GLN A 54 10.81 -0.73 -8.91
CA GLN A 54 11.63 -1.45 -9.89
C GLN A 54 11.00 -1.38 -11.28
N GLY A 55 9.67 -1.51 -11.36
CA GLY A 55 8.92 -1.34 -12.60
C GLY A 55 9.08 0.07 -13.17
N LEU A 56 9.03 1.10 -12.32
CA LEU A 56 9.30 2.48 -12.73
C LEU A 56 10.72 2.66 -13.25
N ALA A 57 11.73 2.14 -12.53
CA ALA A 57 13.12 2.20 -12.96
C ALA A 57 13.32 1.51 -14.33
N GLN A 58 12.65 0.37 -14.52
CA GLN A 58 12.70 -0.36 -15.80
C GLN A 58 12.07 0.46 -16.94
N GLN A 59 10.95 1.15 -16.70
CA GLN A 59 10.31 2.02 -17.70
C GLN A 59 11.19 3.21 -18.10
N ALA A 60 11.94 3.78 -17.15
CA ALA A 60 12.88 4.85 -17.43
C ALA A 60 14.14 4.35 -18.18
N GLY A 61 14.56 3.10 -17.90
CA GLY A 61 15.75 2.51 -18.50
C GLY A 61 16.99 3.38 -18.27
N SER A 62 17.76 3.62 -19.33
CA SER A 62 18.98 4.44 -19.26
C SER A 62 18.72 5.95 -19.15
N SER A 63 17.47 6.41 -19.25
CA SER A 63 17.12 7.83 -19.11
C SER A 63 16.90 8.25 -17.67
N LEU A 64 16.94 7.32 -16.71
CA LEU A 64 16.78 7.62 -15.29
C LEU A 64 17.98 8.43 -14.77
N ASP A 65 17.71 9.67 -14.39
CA ASP A 65 18.66 10.50 -13.65
C ASP A 65 18.35 10.40 -12.16
N ALA A 66 19.06 9.52 -11.45
CA ALA A 66 18.82 9.27 -10.04
C ALA A 66 19.07 10.49 -9.15
N SER A 67 19.84 11.49 -9.62
CA SER A 67 20.07 12.74 -8.87
C SER A 67 18.85 13.66 -8.88
N LYS A 68 17.98 13.52 -9.89
CA LYS A 68 16.73 14.29 -10.02
C LYS A 68 15.52 13.48 -9.60
N CYS A 69 15.51 12.17 -9.89
CA CYS A 69 14.43 11.25 -9.66
C CYS A 69 14.86 10.16 -8.68
N GLU A 70 14.79 10.47 -7.39
CA GLU A 70 15.17 9.53 -6.32
C GLU A 70 14.00 8.59 -5.99
N LEU A 71 13.94 7.45 -6.66
CA LEU A 71 12.86 6.48 -6.48
C LEU A 71 12.79 5.87 -5.06
N ALA A 72 13.91 5.85 -4.35
CA ALA A 72 13.99 5.34 -2.98
C ALA A 72 13.39 6.30 -1.93
N LEU A 73 13.07 7.53 -2.32
CA LEU A 73 12.37 8.50 -1.49
C LEU A 73 11.00 8.80 -2.10
N CYS A 74 9.95 8.46 -1.36
CA CYS A 74 8.57 8.75 -1.77
C CYS A 74 8.22 8.32 -3.21
N LYS A 75 8.85 7.24 -3.71
CA LYS A 75 8.67 6.76 -5.09
C LYS A 75 9.06 7.79 -6.16
N GLY A 76 9.93 8.75 -5.79
CA GLY A 76 10.34 9.87 -6.65
C GLY A 76 9.35 11.04 -6.69
N TYR A 77 8.18 10.92 -6.04
CA TYR A 77 7.15 11.97 -6.02
C TYR A 77 7.65 13.22 -5.29
N LYS A 78 7.37 14.38 -5.87
CA LYS A 78 7.90 15.67 -5.39
C LYS A 78 6.93 16.33 -4.44
N PHE A 79 7.48 16.97 -3.41
CA PHE A 79 6.69 17.79 -2.49
C PHE A 79 5.93 18.91 -3.21
N ALA A 80 6.53 19.49 -4.26
CA ALA A 80 5.91 20.56 -5.05
C ALA A 80 4.59 20.17 -5.72
N ASP A 81 4.36 18.87 -5.94
CA ASP A 81 3.10 18.35 -6.49
C ASP A 81 2.03 18.12 -5.41
N ASN A 82 2.38 18.23 -4.13
CA ASN A 82 1.48 17.86 -3.04
C ASN A 82 0.74 19.07 -2.47
N THR A 83 -0.58 18.98 -2.40
CA THR A 83 -1.48 19.94 -1.76
C THR A 83 -2.02 19.45 -0.42
N ASN A 84 -1.72 18.22 -0.03
CA ASN A 84 -2.26 17.55 1.15
C ASN A 84 -1.18 17.42 2.22
N ILE A 85 -1.04 18.45 3.05
CA ILE A 85 -0.10 18.46 4.17
C ILE A 85 -0.89 18.27 5.45
N GLN A 86 -0.56 17.21 6.19
CA GLN A 86 -1.17 16.94 7.48
C GLN A 86 -0.51 17.78 8.58
N SER A 87 -1.22 18.04 9.67
CA SER A 87 -0.66 18.65 10.86
C SER A 87 -0.86 17.70 12.03
N TYR A 88 0.22 17.24 12.61
CA TYR A 88 0.17 16.29 13.72
C TYR A 88 0.93 16.82 14.93
N SER A 89 0.43 16.47 16.12
CA SER A 89 1.12 16.70 17.38
C SER A 89 2.03 15.53 17.75
N PRO A 90 3.11 15.76 18.51
CA PRO A 90 3.85 14.67 19.12
C PRO A 90 2.93 13.74 19.92
N GLY A 91 3.16 12.42 19.85
CA GLY A 91 2.31 11.42 20.49
C GLY A 91 0.96 11.17 19.82
N GLU A 92 0.62 11.88 18.75
CA GLU A 92 -0.66 11.71 18.05
C GLU A 92 -0.71 10.37 17.30
N THR A 93 -1.91 9.75 17.34
CA THR A 93 -2.17 8.51 16.62
C THR A 93 -2.74 8.80 15.23
N VAL A 94 -2.08 8.28 14.21
CA VAL A 94 -2.46 8.43 12.80
C VAL A 94 -2.99 7.12 12.27
N ASN A 95 -4.19 7.15 11.68
CA ASN A 95 -4.84 5.98 11.11
C ASN A 95 -4.50 5.84 9.62
N PHE A 96 -3.96 4.68 9.26
CA PHE A 96 -3.62 4.34 7.88
C PHE A 96 -4.67 3.43 7.24
N LYS A 97 -4.96 3.70 5.97
CA LYS A 97 -5.63 2.77 5.06
C LYS A 97 -4.73 2.52 3.87
N VAL A 98 -4.52 1.25 3.55
CA VAL A 98 -3.72 0.79 2.43
C VAL A 98 -4.60 -0.06 1.52
N GLU A 99 -4.59 0.22 0.24
CA GLU A 99 -5.21 -0.65 -0.76
C GLU A 99 -4.14 -1.57 -1.35
N ILE A 100 -4.35 -2.88 -1.23
CA ILE A 100 -3.51 -3.93 -1.81
C ILE A 100 -4.34 -4.64 -2.86
N ARG A 101 -4.04 -4.41 -4.14
CA ARG A 101 -4.78 -5.00 -5.27
C ARG A 101 -4.31 -6.40 -5.62
N ALA A 102 -3.00 -6.65 -5.45
CA ALA A 102 -2.44 -7.98 -5.63
C ALA A 102 -1.38 -8.23 -4.57
N PRO A 103 -1.51 -9.30 -3.75
CA PRO A 103 -0.59 -9.58 -2.67
C PRO A 103 0.72 -10.19 -3.16
N HIS A 104 1.82 -9.81 -2.53
CA HIS A 104 3.11 -10.51 -2.57
C HIS A 104 3.70 -10.54 -1.18
N THR A 105 3.98 -11.73 -0.69
CA THR A 105 4.51 -11.91 0.66
C THR A 105 5.79 -11.13 0.86
N GLY A 106 5.81 -10.27 1.89
CA GLY A 106 6.96 -9.44 2.19
C GLY A 106 6.96 -8.92 3.61
N VAL A 107 7.75 -7.88 3.82
CA VAL A 107 7.81 -7.10 5.06
C VAL A 107 7.34 -5.69 4.77
N ALA A 108 6.75 -5.02 5.76
CA ALA A 108 6.35 -3.62 5.61
C ALA A 108 6.56 -2.85 6.91
N ASN A 109 6.70 -1.54 6.78
CA ASN A 109 6.75 -0.65 7.91
C ASN A 109 6.16 0.72 7.58
N VAL A 110 5.94 1.53 8.61
CA VAL A 110 5.78 2.98 8.49
C VAL A 110 6.83 3.64 9.36
N SER A 111 7.54 4.58 8.78
CA SER A 111 8.60 5.34 9.46
C SER A 111 8.43 6.83 9.25
N VAL A 112 8.93 7.64 10.19
CA VAL A 112 9.19 9.05 9.93
C VAL A 112 10.49 9.15 9.13
N VAL A 113 10.46 9.85 8.01
CA VAL A 113 11.64 10.02 7.15
C VAL A 113 11.92 11.50 6.95
N ASP A 114 13.18 11.89 7.17
CA ASP A 114 13.72 13.17 6.75
C ASP A 114 13.96 13.17 5.25
N THR A 115 13.28 14.02 4.52
CA THR A 115 13.29 14.03 3.05
C THR A 115 14.58 14.63 2.47
N THR A 116 15.32 15.40 3.25
CA THR A 116 16.58 16.03 2.80
C THR A 116 17.72 15.01 2.76
N SER A 117 17.76 14.15 3.77
CA SER A 117 18.81 13.12 3.91
C SER A 117 18.35 11.72 3.48
N ASN A 118 17.08 11.54 3.17
CA ASN A 118 16.42 10.24 2.93
C ASN A 118 16.73 9.24 4.06
N SER A 119 16.62 9.70 5.30
CA SER A 119 16.97 8.92 6.48
C SER A 119 15.77 8.74 7.40
N VAL A 120 15.62 7.53 7.94
CA VAL A 120 14.61 7.26 8.97
C VAL A 120 14.98 8.00 10.26
N ILE A 121 13.99 8.68 10.86
CA ILE A 121 14.10 9.34 12.15
C ILE A 121 13.59 8.38 13.22
N GLY A 122 14.48 7.94 14.08
CA GLY A 122 14.15 6.95 15.14
C GLY A 122 13.90 5.55 14.59
N GLU A 123 13.05 4.81 15.30
CA GLU A 123 12.63 3.46 14.91
C GLU A 123 11.36 3.51 14.06
N PRO A 124 11.08 2.48 13.25
CA PRO A 124 9.79 2.36 12.57
C PRO A 124 8.63 2.40 13.55
N LEU A 125 7.61 3.20 13.25
CA LEU A 125 6.41 3.35 14.08
C LEU A 125 5.56 2.09 14.16
N ILE A 126 5.60 1.29 13.10
CA ILE A 126 5.01 -0.05 13.02
C ILE A 126 5.83 -0.89 12.04
N SER A 127 5.92 -2.21 12.31
CA SER A 127 6.59 -3.15 11.43
C SER A 127 5.78 -4.44 11.29
N PHE A 128 5.77 -4.98 10.07
CA PHE A 128 5.12 -6.24 9.72
C PHE A 128 6.16 -7.20 9.15
N THR A 129 6.34 -8.34 9.80
CA THR A 129 7.26 -9.40 9.35
C THR A 129 6.63 -10.35 8.34
N ASN A 130 5.29 -10.32 8.20
CA ASN A 130 4.53 -11.08 7.21
C ASN A 130 3.42 -10.16 6.68
N TYR A 131 3.68 -9.50 5.56
CA TYR A 131 2.78 -8.52 4.96
C TYR A 131 2.28 -9.00 3.60
N ALA A 132 0.99 -8.79 3.32
CA ALA A 132 0.34 -9.13 2.06
C ALA A 132 0.65 -10.57 1.59
N SER A 133 0.53 -11.53 2.50
CA SER A 133 0.92 -12.92 2.27
C SER A 133 0.09 -13.57 1.15
N THR A 134 0.78 -14.14 0.17
CA THR A 134 0.16 -14.95 -0.89
C THR A 134 -0.31 -16.30 -0.36
N LYS A 135 0.27 -16.77 0.76
CA LYS A 135 -0.03 -18.06 1.35
C LYS A 135 -1.22 -18.02 2.31
N THR A 136 -1.31 -16.97 3.14
CA THR A 136 -2.34 -16.86 4.19
C THR A 136 -3.41 -15.80 3.87
N GLY A 137 -3.25 -15.08 2.77
CA GLY A 137 -4.10 -13.96 2.41
C GLY A 137 -3.66 -12.64 3.05
N ILE A 138 -4.33 -11.56 2.67
CA ILE A 138 -4.12 -10.22 3.21
C ILE A 138 -4.83 -10.13 4.55
N ALA A 139 -4.06 -9.93 5.64
CA ALA A 139 -4.64 -9.75 6.96
C ALA A 139 -5.29 -8.36 7.10
N ALA A 140 -6.32 -8.25 7.94
CA ALA A 140 -7.05 -6.98 8.13
C ALA A 140 -6.13 -5.83 8.54
N ASN A 141 -5.13 -6.11 9.39
CA ASN A 141 -4.14 -5.11 9.82
C ASN A 141 -3.09 -4.77 8.74
N ASN A 142 -3.10 -5.42 7.58
CA ASN A 142 -2.27 -4.99 6.44
C ASN A 142 -2.90 -3.83 5.68
N THR A 143 -4.23 -3.67 5.78
CA THR A 143 -4.98 -2.65 5.04
C THR A 143 -5.54 -1.54 5.91
N ALA A 144 -5.65 -1.76 7.22
CA ALA A 144 -6.08 -0.76 8.20
C ALA A 144 -5.32 -0.94 9.50
N PHE A 145 -4.54 0.06 9.87
CA PHE A 145 -3.73 0.07 11.09
C PHE A 145 -3.49 1.50 11.57
N SER A 146 -2.96 1.65 12.78
CA SER A 146 -2.63 2.95 13.35
C SER A 146 -1.17 2.98 13.73
N VAL A 147 -0.56 4.16 13.65
CA VAL A 147 0.78 4.46 14.14
C VAL A 147 0.72 5.62 15.11
N THR A 148 1.60 5.64 16.10
CA THR A 148 1.72 6.76 17.04
C THR A 148 3.02 7.50 16.74
N LEU A 149 2.94 8.80 16.55
CA LEU A 149 4.12 9.65 16.37
C LEU A 149 4.97 9.67 17.65
N PRO A 150 6.29 9.81 17.54
CA PRO A 150 7.14 10.00 18.71
C PRO A 150 6.74 11.26 19.51
N ASP A 151 6.99 11.24 20.81
CA ASP A 151 6.74 12.39 21.70
C ASP A 151 7.64 13.59 21.37
N SER A 152 8.72 13.36 20.62
CA SER A 152 9.60 14.39 20.11
C SER A 152 10.05 14.06 18.69
N LEU A 153 10.04 15.07 17.84
CA LEU A 153 10.55 15.03 16.48
C LEU A 153 11.58 16.16 16.28
N PRO A 154 12.55 16.01 15.37
CA PRO A 154 13.45 17.08 15.00
C PRO A 154 12.68 18.35 14.57
N SER A 155 13.20 19.52 14.90
CA SER A 155 12.54 20.80 14.61
C SER A 155 12.28 21.05 13.12
N ASN A 156 13.07 20.43 12.23
CA ASN A 156 12.86 20.51 10.79
C ASN A 156 11.53 19.86 10.35
N CYS A 157 10.97 18.92 11.11
CA CYS A 157 9.64 18.38 10.84
C CYS A 157 8.49 19.38 11.07
N GLY A 158 8.78 20.54 11.67
CA GLY A 158 7.85 21.67 11.73
C GLY A 158 7.66 22.38 10.40
N THR A 159 8.52 22.12 9.41
CA THR A 159 8.44 22.70 8.07
C THR A 159 7.90 21.67 7.09
N ALA A 160 6.86 22.05 6.36
CA ALA A 160 6.23 21.20 5.37
C ALA A 160 7.24 20.76 4.29
N GLY A 161 7.16 19.48 3.91
CA GLY A 161 8.04 18.87 2.93
C GLY A 161 9.33 18.30 3.49
N ASN A 162 9.74 18.66 4.73
CA ASN A 162 10.98 18.16 5.33
C ASN A 162 10.84 16.79 5.98
N CYS A 163 9.64 16.43 6.42
CA CYS A 163 9.37 15.11 7.02
C CYS A 163 8.11 14.49 6.42
N VAL A 164 8.15 13.18 6.29
CA VAL A 164 7.02 12.38 5.82
C VAL A 164 6.81 11.15 6.70
N LEU A 165 5.57 10.66 6.74
CA LEU A 165 5.28 9.30 7.15
C LEU A 165 5.39 8.43 5.89
N GLN A 166 6.42 7.58 5.82
CA GLN A 166 6.66 6.71 4.67
C GLN A 166 6.20 5.30 5.00
N TRP A 167 5.16 4.84 4.29
CA TRP A 167 4.84 3.43 4.20
C TRP A 167 5.74 2.79 3.15
N TRP A 168 6.40 1.71 3.54
CA TRP A 168 7.32 0.93 2.72
C TRP A 168 6.97 -0.55 2.82
N TRP A 169 6.82 -1.20 1.69
CA TRP A 169 6.56 -2.64 1.59
C TRP A 169 7.53 -3.25 0.60
N ASP A 170 8.30 -4.24 1.06
CA ASP A 170 9.30 -4.96 0.28
C ASP A 170 8.95 -6.44 0.20
N SER A 171 8.80 -6.94 -1.01
CA SER A 171 8.67 -8.36 -1.33
C SER A 171 9.94 -8.83 -2.00
N ALA A 172 10.89 -9.34 -1.20
CA ALA A 172 12.14 -9.87 -1.70
C ALA A 172 11.94 -11.04 -2.66
N GLU A 173 10.89 -11.86 -2.43
CA GLU A 173 10.52 -12.98 -3.30
C GLU A 173 10.15 -12.51 -4.71
N ALA A 174 9.42 -11.41 -4.80
CA ALA A 174 9.02 -10.81 -6.08
C ALA A 174 10.07 -9.84 -6.64
N GLY A 175 11.06 -9.43 -5.83
CA GLY A 175 12.02 -8.37 -6.17
C GLY A 175 11.33 -7.02 -6.38
N GLN A 176 10.30 -6.72 -5.58
CA GLN A 176 9.44 -5.56 -5.75
C GLN A 176 9.27 -4.78 -4.44
N THR A 177 9.42 -3.46 -4.54
CA THR A 177 9.25 -2.54 -3.42
C THR A 177 8.18 -1.51 -3.74
N TYR A 178 7.30 -1.24 -2.78
CA TYR A 178 6.19 -0.30 -2.87
C TYR A 178 6.36 0.77 -1.81
N MET A 179 5.91 1.98 -2.11
CA MET A 179 6.14 3.12 -1.25
C MET A 179 5.04 4.16 -1.40
N SER A 180 4.65 4.77 -0.29
CA SER A 180 3.80 5.96 -0.26
C SER A 180 4.26 6.89 0.85
N CYS A 181 4.26 8.20 0.59
CA CYS A 181 4.62 9.22 1.57
C CYS A 181 3.45 10.12 1.86
N VAL A 182 3.20 10.36 3.15
CA VAL A 182 2.23 11.34 3.66
C VAL A 182 3.01 12.50 4.23
N ASP A 183 2.89 13.68 3.64
CA ASP A 183 3.52 14.89 4.15
C ASP A 183 2.83 15.39 5.40
N PHE A 184 3.63 15.81 6.39
CA PHE A 184 3.10 16.41 7.60
C PHE A 184 4.01 17.49 8.16
N THR A 185 3.43 18.32 9.01
CA THR A 185 4.16 19.19 9.90
C THR A 185 3.90 18.76 11.33
N SER A 186 4.96 18.70 12.15
CA SER A 186 4.83 18.50 13.59
C SER A 186 4.88 19.85 14.28
N GLY A 187 3.74 20.34 14.76
CA GLY A 187 3.69 21.55 15.57
C GLY A 187 4.32 21.30 16.94
N SER A 188 5.12 22.23 17.43
CA SER A 188 5.47 22.29 18.86
C SER A 188 4.15 22.45 19.62
N GLY A 189 3.74 21.44 20.39
CA GLY A 189 2.44 21.34 21.02
C GLY A 189 1.93 22.63 21.66
N SER A 190 1.06 23.31 20.97
CA SER A 190 0.04 24.18 21.53
C SER A 190 -1.27 23.65 21.01
N GLY A 191 -1.95 22.87 21.84
CA GLY A 191 -3.26 22.36 21.54
C GLY A 191 -4.20 23.50 21.17
N SER A 192 -4.62 23.52 19.94
CA SER A 192 -5.86 24.16 19.50
C SER A 192 -6.49 23.24 18.49
N GLY A 193 -7.27 22.30 19.00
CA GLY A 193 -8.25 21.59 18.21
C GLY A 193 -9.20 22.61 17.58
N SER A 194 -8.97 22.93 16.33
CA SER A 194 -10.00 23.57 15.50
C SER A 194 -10.75 22.50 14.74
N SER A 195 -11.64 21.81 15.47
CA SER A 195 -12.79 21.18 14.86
C SER A 195 -13.70 22.29 14.34
N GLY A 196 -13.43 22.72 13.12
CA GLY A 196 -14.33 23.60 12.41
C GLY A 196 -15.60 22.88 11.99
N SER A 197 -16.46 22.52 12.97
CA SER A 197 -17.85 22.21 12.72
C SER A 197 -18.61 23.54 12.75
N THR A 198 -18.74 24.17 11.62
CA THR A 198 -19.70 25.24 11.43
C THR A 198 -21.09 24.62 11.37
N THR A 199 -21.71 24.52 12.51
CA THR A 199 -23.17 24.35 12.61
C THR A 199 -23.81 25.70 12.28
N PRO A 200 -24.71 25.80 11.29
CA PRO A 200 -25.52 26.99 11.13
C PRO A 200 -26.50 27.10 12.31
N ALA A 201 -26.47 28.23 12.99
CA ALA A 201 -27.42 28.57 14.03
C ALA A 201 -28.83 28.55 13.44
N ALA A 202 -29.64 27.63 13.89
CA ALA A 202 -31.09 27.66 13.65
C ALA A 202 -31.71 28.64 14.63
N SER A 203 -32.26 29.72 14.06
CA SER A 203 -33.15 30.66 14.73
C SER A 203 -34.44 29.93 15.12
N ALA A 204 -34.76 29.99 16.38
CA ALA A 204 -36.00 29.46 16.92
C ALA A 204 -37.17 30.43 16.67
N ALA A 205 -38.34 29.90 16.32
CA ALA A 205 -39.65 30.35 16.80
C ALA A 205 -40.75 29.34 16.39
N PRO A 206 -41.91 29.31 17.09
CA PRO A 206 -42.51 28.06 17.52
C PRO A 206 -43.90 27.79 16.87
N THR A 207 -44.51 26.64 17.32
CA THR A 207 -45.95 26.32 17.31
C THR A 207 -46.45 25.63 16.04
N THR A 208 -46.98 24.43 16.07
CA THR A 208 -48.23 23.92 16.65
C THR A 208 -48.34 22.41 16.48
N LEU A 209 -49.02 21.77 17.44
CA LEU A 209 -49.47 20.38 17.42
C LEU A 209 -50.40 20.08 16.23
N ALA A 210 -50.23 18.92 15.63
CA ALA A 210 -51.34 18.14 15.10
C ALA A 210 -51.04 16.66 15.21
N THR A 211 -51.75 16.03 16.13
CA THR A 211 -51.96 14.60 16.26
C THR A 211 -52.75 14.10 15.08
N VAL A 212 -52.45 12.92 14.51
CA VAL A 212 -53.46 11.92 14.11
C VAL A 212 -52.80 10.70 13.43
N ALA A 213 -53.04 9.57 14.06
CA ALA A 213 -53.34 8.20 13.57
C ALA A 213 -52.31 7.35 12.81
N THR A 214 -51.94 6.29 13.50
CA THR A 214 -51.56 4.97 13.02
C THR A 214 -52.69 4.33 12.17
N PRO A 215 -52.36 3.51 11.19
CA PRO A 215 -52.81 2.13 11.33
C PRO A 215 -51.72 1.06 11.14
N SER A 216 -51.85 0.13 12.01
CA SER A 216 -51.33 -1.21 12.04
C SER A 216 -51.76 -2.02 10.82
N ALA A 217 -50.83 -2.82 10.26
CA ALA A 217 -51.23 -4.06 9.60
C ALA A 217 -50.08 -5.06 9.66
N THR A 218 -50.42 -6.16 10.23
CA THR A 218 -49.67 -7.36 10.58
C THR A 218 -49.50 -8.29 9.35
N PRO A 219 -48.81 -9.46 9.50
CA PRO A 219 -47.95 -10.09 8.48
C PRO A 219 -48.67 -11.17 7.67
N SER A 220 -48.01 -11.59 6.59
CA SER A 220 -48.38 -12.83 5.90
C SER A 220 -47.15 -13.60 5.48
N THR A 221 -46.90 -14.69 6.16
CA THR A 221 -46.30 -15.90 5.60
C THR A 221 -47.48 -16.79 5.13
N PRO A 222 -47.35 -17.60 4.09
CA PRO A 222 -46.90 -18.97 4.19
C PRO A 222 -46.21 -19.55 2.96
N ALA A 223 -45.50 -20.52 3.11
CA ALA A 223 -45.53 -22.01 3.03
C ALA A 223 -44.70 -22.52 1.87
N SER A 224 -43.64 -23.27 2.16
CA SER A 224 -43.58 -24.77 2.09
C SER A 224 -43.82 -25.44 0.73
N GLY A 225 -42.86 -26.27 0.34
CA GLY A 225 -42.89 -27.25 -0.73
C GLY A 225 -41.48 -27.57 -1.18
N ASN A 226 -40.84 -28.48 -0.70
CA ASN A 226 -40.82 -29.95 -0.61
C ASN A 226 -40.08 -30.60 -1.81
N SER A 227 -39.08 -31.40 -1.44
CA SER A 227 -38.66 -32.67 -2.02
C SER A 227 -37.76 -32.71 -3.26
N GLY A 228 -36.66 -33.44 -3.11
CA GLY A 228 -35.90 -34.09 -4.17
C GLY A 228 -34.53 -34.56 -3.71
N ALA A 229 -34.49 -35.69 -3.04
CA ALA A 229 -33.29 -36.49 -2.78
C ALA A 229 -32.91 -37.30 -4.02
N SER A 230 -31.59 -37.50 -4.24
CA SER A 230 -30.93 -38.67 -4.85
C SER A 230 -29.45 -38.40 -4.77
N ASP A 231 -28.66 -38.96 -3.95
CA ASP A 231 -27.99 -40.24 -3.87
C ASP A 231 -26.94 -40.54 -4.97
N GLU A 232 -25.84 -41.10 -4.45
CA GLU A 232 -24.77 -41.90 -5.05
C GLU A 232 -23.62 -41.13 -5.71
N SER A 233 -22.38 -41.38 -5.45
CA SER A 233 -21.59 -42.53 -5.04
C SER A 233 -20.10 -42.15 -5.15
N ALA A 234 -19.36 -42.70 -4.28
CA ALA A 234 -17.93 -42.74 -4.13
C ALA A 234 -17.11 -43.01 -5.42
N ALA A 235 -15.91 -42.40 -5.49
CA ALA A 235 -14.69 -43.09 -5.95
C ALA A 235 -13.45 -42.28 -5.61
N THR A 236 -12.68 -42.72 -4.64
CA THR A 236 -11.26 -42.48 -4.49
C THR A 236 -10.51 -43.33 -5.52
N PRO A 237 -9.41 -42.84 -6.10
CA PRO A 237 -8.19 -43.62 -6.01
C PRO A 237 -6.97 -42.81 -5.54
N SER A 238 -6.36 -43.41 -4.56
CA SER A 238 -4.98 -43.28 -4.15
C SER A 238 -4.02 -43.60 -5.31
N ALA A 239 -3.05 -42.71 -5.56
CA ALA A 239 -1.81 -43.10 -6.20
C ALA A 239 -0.70 -42.09 -5.85
N THR A 240 0.18 -42.53 -4.97
CA THR A 240 1.52 -42.01 -4.79
C THR A 240 2.39 -42.44 -5.96
N PRO A 241 3.29 -41.62 -6.45
CA PRO A 241 4.58 -42.11 -6.86
C PRO A 241 5.76 -41.41 -6.19
N SER A 242 6.67 -42.27 -5.83
CA SER A 242 7.99 -42.12 -5.26
C SER A 242 8.89 -41.11 -5.97
N ALA A 243 9.74 -40.45 -5.19
CA ALA A 243 10.86 -39.64 -5.60
C ALA A 243 11.98 -40.49 -6.28
N PRO A 244 12.80 -39.87 -7.13
CA PRO A 244 14.21 -40.27 -7.23
C PRO A 244 15.13 -39.22 -6.66
N ALA A 245 16.01 -39.67 -5.79
CA ALA A 245 17.20 -38.98 -5.35
C ALA A 245 18.19 -38.83 -6.52
N SER A 246 18.77 -37.63 -6.64
CA SER A 246 20.03 -37.42 -7.35
C SER A 246 20.68 -36.14 -6.88
N SER A 247 21.69 -36.29 -6.11
CA SER A 247 23.14 -36.12 -6.33
C SER A 247 23.61 -34.68 -6.19
N CYS A 248 24.21 -34.47 -5.04
CA CYS A 248 25.16 -33.40 -4.69
C CYS A 248 26.15 -33.11 -5.83
N ASN A 249 26.25 -31.86 -6.28
CA ASN A 249 27.45 -31.39 -6.95
C ASN A 249 27.86 -30.04 -6.32
N LYS A 250 28.88 -30.15 -5.47
CA LYS A 250 29.67 -29.06 -4.91
C LYS A 250 30.33 -28.29 -6.05
N ARG A 251 29.94 -27.04 -6.28
CA ARG A 251 30.80 -26.08 -6.99
C ARG A 251 31.22 -24.95 -6.07
N ARG A 252 32.54 -24.84 -5.98
CA ARG A 252 33.35 -23.94 -5.20
C ARG A 252 32.96 -22.50 -5.33
N SER A 253 32.79 -21.88 -4.17
CA SER A 253 32.79 -20.45 -3.91
C SER A 253 34.09 -19.79 -4.42
N SER A 254 33.96 -18.79 -5.28
CA SER A 254 34.99 -17.78 -5.50
C SER A 254 34.56 -16.49 -4.85
N LYS A 255 35.15 -16.22 -3.69
CA LYS A 255 35.11 -14.92 -3.01
C LYS A 255 35.75 -13.87 -3.93
N ARG A 256 35.01 -12.92 -4.41
CA ARG A 256 35.53 -11.68 -4.98
C ARG A 256 35.14 -10.54 -4.07
N ALA A 257 36.11 -10.09 -3.31
CA ALA A 257 36.07 -8.88 -2.51
C ALA A 257 35.85 -7.68 -3.47
N LEU A 258 34.78 -6.92 -3.27
CA LEU A 258 34.66 -5.62 -3.88
C LEU A 258 34.92 -4.57 -2.79
N ARG A 259 36.02 -3.87 -2.98
CA ARG A 259 36.49 -2.73 -2.19
C ARG A 259 35.46 -1.61 -2.21
N LYS A 260 35.24 -1.05 -1.02
CA LYS A 260 34.69 0.29 -0.80
C LYS A 260 35.42 1.32 -1.65
N ARG A 261 34.69 2.16 -2.33
CA ARG A 261 35.04 3.56 -2.60
C ARG A 261 33.75 4.36 -2.82
N PHE A 262 33.66 5.41 -2.02
CA PHE A 262 32.81 6.61 -1.97
C PHE A 262 31.42 6.46 -1.45
#